data_8098cfec411ad2df484cd3db7ad75fc9
#
_entry.id   8098cfec411ad2df484cd3db7ad75fc9
#
_cell.length_a   1.000
_cell.length_b   1.000
_cell.length_c   1.000
_cell.angle_alpha   90.00
_cell.angle_beta   90.00
_cell.angle_gamma   90.00
#
_symmetry.space_group_name_H-M   'P 1'
#
loop_
_entity.id
_entity.type
_entity.pdbx_description
1 polymer ?
#
loop_
_entity_poly.entity_id
_entity_poly.type
_entity_poly.pdbx_seq_one_letter_code
_entity_poly.pdbx_strand_id
1 'polypeptide(L)'
;MSKLLIVGDPIGTASMTALLKYRAEDITVWENDPRHVYAIKQVCDRINVNTDLDSLGQMHFDVAIGNPPYSDRSSNSDNSANLDSLFVDKCIAISNRIQLVIRAKHFTSMSSKFRKRLFSTGKLVEIKRLDASVFPTVQNTETCLITWDIDHNGPCRIVYKDGTVIEKTLTPDTVIKLDNPNYVHQIENNLAHRWVRGKLNRNKIEPGDSPMVEVCGSGSEPVVTNVRAGSEDTCRNRHGVVINVAADWGSLGKVMLKPFEASIGSSIMCLVTDTESDAIKLKEYLESEEVRQVVNLNMPSFHPTRDLFKKIKDPLL
;
A
#
# COMPACT_ATOMS: atom_id res chain seq x y z
N MET A 1 28.55 27.00 4.11
CA MET A 1 27.70 26.83 5.29
C MET A 1 26.57 25.91 4.92
N SER A 2 26.28 24.90 5.78
CA SER A 2 25.25 23.92 5.44
C SER A 2 23.86 24.45 5.69
N LYS A 3 22.99 24.39 4.68
CA LYS A 3 21.60 24.83 4.74
C LYS A 3 20.67 23.66 5.05
N LEU A 4 19.78 23.86 6.02
CA LEU A 4 18.80 22.85 6.46
C LEU A 4 17.38 23.28 6.09
N LEU A 5 16.62 22.37 5.47
CA LEU A 5 15.18 22.49 5.34
C LEU A 5 14.49 21.58 6.36
N ILE A 6 13.51 22.10 7.10
CA ILE A 6 12.62 21.34 7.97
C ILE A 6 11.22 21.38 7.35
N VAL A 7 10.60 20.21 7.18
CA VAL A 7 9.26 20.07 6.61
C VAL A 7 8.29 19.63 7.70
N GLY A 8 7.39 20.52 8.11
CA GLY A 8 6.43 20.31 9.18
C GLY A 8 7.10 20.30 10.57
N ASP A 9 6.88 21.34 11.37
CA ASP A 9 7.40 21.47 12.73
C ASP A 9 6.34 22.12 13.64
N PRO A 10 5.26 21.39 13.95
CA PRO A 10 4.06 21.97 14.55
C PRO A 10 4.26 22.64 15.91
N ILE A 11 5.30 22.29 16.62
CA ILE A 11 5.60 22.86 17.95
C ILE A 11 7.02 23.43 18.08
N GLY A 12 7.75 23.56 16.97
CA GLY A 12 9.11 24.11 16.97
C GLY A 12 10.19 23.18 17.52
N THR A 13 9.89 21.90 17.76
CA THR A 13 10.86 20.96 18.36
C THR A 13 12.01 20.65 17.42
N ALA A 14 11.74 20.44 16.14
CA ALA A 14 12.77 20.19 15.14
C ALA A 14 13.65 21.44 14.95
N SER A 15 13.05 22.64 14.91
CA SER A 15 13.76 23.92 14.85
C SER A 15 14.66 24.12 16.06
N MET A 16 14.17 23.84 17.28
CA MET A 16 14.96 23.94 18.51
C MET A 16 16.16 22.98 18.46
N THR A 17 15.96 21.74 18.04
CA THR A 17 17.02 20.74 17.93
C THR A 17 18.05 21.14 16.86
N ALA A 18 17.58 21.71 15.75
CA ALA A 18 18.44 22.15 14.66
C ALA A 18 19.39 23.31 15.09
N LEU A 19 18.94 24.20 15.96
CA LEU A 19 19.74 25.31 16.48
C LEU A 19 20.97 24.86 17.29
N LEU A 20 21.04 23.58 17.72
CA LEU A 20 22.23 23.01 18.32
C LEU A 20 23.37 22.79 17.33
N LYS A 21 23.10 22.76 16.02
CA LYS A 21 24.06 22.41 14.98
C LYS A 21 24.15 23.44 13.84
N TYR A 22 23.09 24.22 13.63
CA TYR A 22 22.98 25.16 12.53
C TYR A 22 22.76 26.57 13.09
N ARG A 23 23.21 27.59 12.34
CA ARG A 23 22.83 28.98 12.65
C ARG A 23 21.38 29.19 12.24
N ALA A 24 20.67 30.07 12.90
CA ALA A 24 19.26 30.30 12.65
C ALA A 24 18.97 30.72 11.18
N GLU A 25 19.83 31.53 10.60
CA GLU A 25 19.73 32.00 9.23
C GLU A 25 19.99 30.92 8.16
N ASP A 26 20.60 29.79 8.55
CA ASP A 26 20.83 28.61 7.69
C ASP A 26 19.69 27.59 7.78
N ILE A 27 18.69 27.83 8.66
CA ILE A 27 17.51 27.01 8.83
C ILE A 27 16.32 27.63 8.08
N THR A 28 15.70 26.85 7.21
CA THR A 28 14.40 27.17 6.61
C THR A 28 13.38 26.14 7.07
N VAL A 29 12.21 26.58 7.50
CA VAL A 29 11.10 25.70 7.88
C VAL A 29 9.96 25.94 6.89
N TRP A 30 9.46 24.86 6.29
CA TRP A 30 8.18 24.91 5.61
C TRP A 30 7.06 24.54 6.59
N GLU A 31 6.13 25.47 6.80
CA GLU A 31 4.95 25.26 7.64
C GLU A 31 3.85 26.24 7.21
N ASN A 32 2.64 25.75 7.01
CA ASN A 32 1.52 26.56 6.52
C ASN A 32 0.40 26.81 7.55
N ASP A 33 0.43 26.15 8.74
CA ASP A 33 -0.49 26.48 9.82
C ASP A 33 0.02 27.71 10.59
N PRO A 34 -0.74 28.82 10.67
CA PRO A 34 -0.31 30.04 11.35
C PRO A 34 0.06 29.81 12.82
N ARG A 35 -0.59 28.85 13.50
CA ARG A 35 -0.30 28.53 14.91
C ARG A 35 1.06 27.89 15.06
N HIS A 36 1.41 27.02 14.12
CA HIS A 36 2.72 26.37 14.07
C HIS A 36 3.81 27.38 13.69
N VAL A 37 3.55 28.23 12.71
CA VAL A 37 4.45 29.34 12.35
C VAL A 37 4.74 30.21 13.56
N TYR A 38 3.71 30.57 14.35
CA TYR A 38 3.88 31.33 15.58
C TYR A 38 4.77 30.58 16.57
N ALA A 39 4.53 29.27 16.80
CA ALA A 39 5.34 28.47 17.73
C ALA A 39 6.82 28.43 17.30
N ILE A 40 7.11 28.26 16.02
CA ILE A 40 8.48 28.26 15.48
C ILE A 40 9.16 29.60 15.75
N LYS A 41 8.45 30.71 15.53
CA LYS A 41 8.98 32.07 15.77
C LYS A 41 9.23 32.36 17.26
N GLN A 42 8.51 31.69 18.16
CA GLN A 42 8.82 31.76 19.59
C GLN A 42 10.13 31.00 19.93
N VAL A 43 10.51 29.98 19.18
CA VAL A 43 11.81 29.29 19.34
C VAL A 43 12.95 30.23 18.93
N CYS A 44 12.85 30.80 17.73
CA CYS A 44 13.82 31.79 17.24
C CYS A 44 13.23 32.57 16.06
N ASP A 45 13.12 33.88 16.19
CA ASP A 45 12.57 34.80 15.20
C ASP A 45 13.40 34.88 13.90
N ARG A 46 14.70 34.56 13.99
CA ARG A 46 15.65 34.57 12.85
C ARG A 46 15.54 33.34 11.95
N ILE A 47 14.82 32.29 12.36
CA ILE A 47 14.56 31.14 11.47
C ILE A 47 13.70 31.60 10.29
N ASN A 48 14.09 31.20 9.09
CA ASN A 48 13.31 31.47 7.88
C ASN A 48 12.09 30.54 7.85
N VAL A 49 10.87 31.09 7.89
CA VAL A 49 9.64 30.31 7.75
C VAL A 49 9.03 30.60 6.39
N ASN A 50 8.78 29.54 5.64
CA ASN A 50 8.16 29.60 4.32
C ASN A 50 6.80 28.87 4.36
N THR A 51 5.75 29.52 3.91
CA THR A 51 4.39 28.99 3.87
C THR A 51 3.98 28.47 2.48
N ASP A 52 4.78 28.82 1.46
CA ASP A 52 4.54 28.39 0.07
C ASP A 52 5.59 27.35 -0.36
N LEU A 53 5.11 26.16 -0.70
CA LEU A 53 5.96 25.06 -1.14
C LEU A 53 6.62 25.33 -2.50
N ASP A 54 5.97 26.09 -3.37
CA ASP A 54 6.48 26.35 -4.72
C ASP A 54 7.64 27.37 -4.70
N SER A 55 7.60 28.30 -3.78
CA SER A 55 8.69 29.29 -3.60
C SER A 55 10.01 28.65 -3.12
N LEU A 56 9.97 27.47 -2.50
CA LEU A 56 11.17 26.71 -2.13
C LEU A 56 11.93 26.19 -3.36
N GLY A 57 11.27 26.05 -4.52
CA GLY A 57 11.88 25.50 -5.73
C GLY A 57 13.06 26.30 -6.29
N GLN A 58 13.28 27.53 -5.83
CA GLN A 58 14.44 28.37 -6.19
C GLN A 58 15.60 28.28 -5.17
N MET A 59 15.39 27.54 -4.08
CA MET A 59 16.39 27.37 -3.02
C MET A 59 17.10 26.02 -3.19
N HIS A 60 18.28 25.90 -2.60
CA HIS A 60 18.99 24.63 -2.51
C HIS A 60 19.47 24.40 -1.08
N PHE A 61 19.29 23.15 -0.59
CA PHE A 61 19.62 22.73 0.76
C PHE A 61 20.60 21.57 0.75
N ASP A 62 21.45 21.50 1.77
CA ASP A 62 22.31 20.33 1.95
C ASP A 62 21.50 19.13 2.47
N VAL A 63 20.54 19.41 3.37
CA VAL A 63 19.70 18.39 3.97
C VAL A 63 18.27 18.89 4.11
N ALA A 64 17.29 18.07 3.80
CA ALA A 64 15.88 18.26 4.17
C ALA A 64 15.42 17.16 5.12
N ILE A 65 14.80 17.54 6.24
CA ILE A 65 14.27 16.62 7.24
C ILE A 65 12.81 16.94 7.56
N GLY A 66 12.06 15.98 8.05
CA GLY A 66 10.73 16.28 8.60
C GLY A 66 9.71 15.16 8.46
N ASN A 67 8.47 15.56 8.77
CA ASN A 67 7.28 14.72 8.67
C ASN A 67 6.20 15.50 7.90
N PRO A 68 6.20 15.44 6.57
CA PRO A 68 5.24 16.18 5.75
C PRO A 68 3.80 15.73 6.01
N PRO A 69 2.79 16.58 5.72
CA PRO A 69 1.40 16.18 5.80
C PRO A 69 1.10 15.02 4.85
N TYR A 70 0.28 14.04 5.30
CA TYR A 70 0.00 12.84 4.51
C TYR A 70 -1.15 13.01 3.53
N SER A 71 -2.12 13.86 3.84
CA SER A 71 -3.30 14.10 3.01
C SER A 71 -3.80 15.53 3.18
N ASP A 72 -4.41 16.07 2.15
CA ASP A 72 -5.14 17.31 2.23
C ASP A 72 -6.50 17.06 2.92
N ARG A 73 -6.69 17.61 4.12
CA ARG A 73 -7.94 17.50 4.86
C ARG A 73 -9.05 18.40 4.29
N SER A 74 -8.72 19.31 3.39
CA SER A 74 -9.68 20.27 2.81
C SER A 74 -10.48 19.71 1.64
N SER A 75 -10.03 18.62 1.03
CA SER A 75 -10.73 17.98 -0.08
C SER A 75 -11.60 16.82 0.42
N ASN A 76 -12.94 17.00 0.39
CA ASN A 76 -13.94 15.93 0.58
C ASN A 76 -13.97 14.92 -0.59
N SER A 77 -12.97 14.87 -1.43
CA SER A 77 -12.89 13.94 -2.55
C SER A 77 -12.11 12.69 -2.17
N ASP A 78 -12.58 11.52 -2.60
CA ASP A 78 -11.89 10.23 -2.50
C ASP A 78 -10.49 10.22 -3.15
N ASN A 79 -10.12 11.30 -3.82
CA ASN A 79 -8.83 11.60 -4.44
C ASN A 79 -7.98 12.55 -3.59
N SER A 80 -7.99 12.44 -2.26
CA SER A 80 -7.06 13.22 -1.44
C SER A 80 -5.62 12.98 -1.94
N ALA A 81 -4.99 14.05 -2.44
CA ALA A 81 -3.64 13.98 -2.98
C ALA A 81 -2.70 13.37 -1.93
N ASN A 82 -1.83 12.46 -2.35
CA ASN A 82 -0.78 11.90 -1.50
C ASN A 82 0.29 12.99 -1.30
N LEU A 83 0.06 13.90 -0.36
CA LEU A 83 0.92 15.06 -0.12
C LEU A 83 2.34 14.64 0.28
N ASP A 84 2.48 13.60 1.12
CA ASP A 84 3.80 13.09 1.50
C ASP A 84 4.66 12.72 0.29
N SER A 85 4.08 12.12 -0.76
CA SER A 85 4.83 11.81 -1.97
C SER A 85 5.24 13.06 -2.77
N LEU A 86 4.39 14.08 -2.79
CA LEU A 86 4.70 15.37 -3.43
C LEU A 86 5.87 16.07 -2.72
N PHE A 87 5.85 16.05 -1.37
CA PHE A 87 6.94 16.64 -0.58
C PHE A 87 8.26 15.92 -0.81
N VAL A 88 8.27 14.58 -0.89
CA VAL A 88 9.49 13.81 -1.21
C VAL A 88 10.05 14.25 -2.56
N ASP A 89 9.20 14.32 -3.60
CA ASP A 89 9.65 14.73 -4.93
C ASP A 89 10.24 16.14 -4.94
N LYS A 90 9.60 17.08 -4.24
CA LYS A 90 10.10 18.45 -4.14
C LYS A 90 11.40 18.53 -3.33
N CYS A 91 11.49 17.84 -2.19
CA CYS A 91 12.71 17.82 -1.40
C CYS A 91 13.89 17.20 -2.16
N ILE A 92 13.69 16.14 -2.93
CA ILE A 92 14.71 15.55 -3.81
C ILE A 92 15.20 16.56 -4.86
N ALA A 93 14.31 17.38 -5.40
CA ALA A 93 14.68 18.36 -6.42
C ALA A 93 15.52 19.52 -5.87
N ILE A 94 15.44 19.83 -4.57
CA ILE A 94 16.07 21.00 -3.95
C ILE A 94 17.08 20.68 -2.85
N SER A 95 17.38 19.41 -2.60
CA SER A 95 18.30 19.01 -1.52
C SER A 95 19.26 17.91 -1.96
N ASN A 96 20.47 17.91 -1.40
CA ASN A 96 21.46 16.84 -1.63
C ASN A 96 21.09 15.57 -0.86
N ARG A 97 20.44 15.71 0.31
CA ARG A 97 20.02 14.59 1.15
C ARG A 97 18.66 14.86 1.77
N ILE A 98 17.85 13.83 1.90
CA ILE A 98 16.57 13.93 2.61
C ILE A 98 16.45 12.85 3.68
N GLN A 99 15.74 13.17 4.77
CA GLN A 99 15.28 12.24 5.79
C GLN A 99 13.84 12.58 6.14
N LEU A 100 12.87 11.88 5.55
CA LEU A 100 11.45 12.19 5.68
C LEU A 100 10.65 11.01 6.20
N VAL A 101 9.69 11.30 7.06
CA VAL A 101 8.71 10.32 7.53
C VAL A 101 7.53 10.32 6.57
N ILE A 102 7.23 9.17 5.99
CA ILE A 102 6.14 8.99 5.02
C ILE A 102 5.32 7.75 5.33
N ARG A 103 4.19 7.58 4.66
CA ARG A 103 3.36 6.37 4.81
C ARG A 103 4.02 5.17 4.14
N ALA A 104 4.14 4.07 4.88
CA ALA A 104 4.73 2.82 4.40
C ALA A 104 3.95 2.18 3.24
N LYS A 105 2.63 2.45 3.12
CA LYS A 105 1.77 1.95 2.03
C LYS A 105 2.28 2.28 0.63
N HIS A 106 3.09 3.32 0.46
CA HIS A 106 3.68 3.67 -0.83
C HIS A 106 4.55 2.55 -1.40
N PHE A 107 5.15 1.72 -0.56
CA PHE A 107 6.07 0.65 -0.96
C PHE A 107 5.37 -0.69 -1.20
N THR A 108 4.13 -0.86 -0.77
CA THR A 108 3.38 -2.12 -0.86
C THR A 108 2.56 -2.26 -2.14
N SER A 109 2.24 -1.17 -2.84
CA SER A 109 1.40 -1.19 -4.04
C SER A 109 2.22 -1.32 -5.32
N MET A 110 1.91 -2.33 -6.15
CA MET A 110 2.50 -2.49 -7.49
C MET A 110 2.25 -1.33 -8.42
N SER A 111 1.08 -0.71 -8.32
CA SER A 111 0.67 0.41 -9.18
C SER A 111 1.22 1.77 -8.73
N SER A 112 1.92 1.84 -7.58
CA SER A 112 2.44 3.09 -7.03
C SER A 112 3.44 3.75 -7.99
N LYS A 113 3.00 4.79 -8.68
CA LYS A 113 3.87 5.62 -9.55
C LYS A 113 4.99 6.29 -8.76
N PHE A 114 4.67 6.75 -7.53
CA PHE A 114 5.65 7.34 -6.62
C PHE A 114 6.79 6.37 -6.30
N ARG A 115 6.47 5.14 -5.85
CA ARG A 115 7.48 4.12 -5.55
C ARG A 115 8.36 3.82 -6.75
N LYS A 116 7.75 3.58 -7.93
CA LYS A 116 8.51 3.31 -9.17
C LYS A 116 9.50 4.43 -9.48
N ARG A 117 9.05 5.69 -9.38
CA ARG A 117 9.90 6.86 -9.63
C ARG A 117 11.02 6.97 -8.58
N LEU A 118 10.69 6.83 -7.28
CA LEU A 118 11.68 6.93 -6.21
C LEU A 118 12.74 5.83 -6.32
N PHE A 119 12.35 4.59 -6.61
CA PHE A 119 13.29 3.47 -6.76
C PHE A 119 14.14 3.60 -8.04
N SER A 120 13.60 4.21 -9.11
CA SER A 120 14.38 4.48 -10.33
C SER A 120 15.57 5.42 -10.10
N THR A 121 15.56 6.22 -9.04
CA THR A 121 16.70 7.10 -8.74
C THR A 121 17.96 6.33 -8.36
N GLY A 122 17.82 5.11 -7.81
CA GLY A 122 18.94 4.34 -7.27
C GLY A 122 19.66 4.99 -6.08
N LYS A 123 19.04 6.02 -5.47
CA LYS A 123 19.68 6.90 -4.48
C LYS A 123 19.14 6.72 -3.05
N LEU A 124 18.26 5.74 -2.82
CA LEU A 124 17.78 5.42 -1.48
C LEU A 124 18.85 4.71 -0.66
N VAL A 125 19.20 5.35 0.45
CA VAL A 125 20.16 4.82 1.44
C VAL A 125 19.45 3.87 2.40
N GLU A 126 18.29 4.30 2.93
CA GLU A 126 17.57 3.52 3.93
C GLU A 126 16.05 3.71 3.80
N ILE A 127 15.32 2.63 4.08
CA ILE A 127 13.88 2.64 4.38
C ILE A 127 13.72 1.92 5.72
N LYS A 128 13.27 2.64 6.75
CA LYS A 128 13.12 2.10 8.11
C LYS A 128 11.66 2.18 8.57
N ARG A 129 11.08 1.04 8.92
CA ARG A 129 9.75 0.99 9.57
C ARG A 129 9.82 1.68 10.94
N LEU A 130 8.90 2.59 11.19
CA LEU A 130 8.79 3.26 12.49
C LEU A 130 7.75 2.54 13.36
N ASP A 131 8.02 2.47 14.66
CA ASP A 131 7.07 1.96 15.63
C ASP A 131 5.86 2.91 15.75
N ALA A 132 4.67 2.35 16.00
CA ALA A 132 3.45 3.13 16.15
C ALA A 132 3.51 4.11 17.34
N SER A 133 4.32 3.83 18.35
CA SER A 133 4.53 4.70 19.51
C SER A 133 5.20 6.04 19.17
N VAL A 134 5.91 6.11 18.02
CA VAL A 134 6.54 7.37 17.57
C VAL A 134 5.48 8.44 17.27
N PHE A 135 4.28 8.02 16.81
CA PHE A 135 3.18 8.93 16.50
C PHE A 135 1.87 8.43 17.14
N PRO A 136 1.69 8.54 18.46
CA PRO A 136 0.57 7.93 19.19
C PRO A 136 -0.79 8.51 18.79
N THR A 137 -0.83 9.70 18.21
CA THR A 137 -2.06 10.35 17.74
C THR A 137 -2.47 9.95 16.32
N VAL A 138 -1.60 9.29 15.58
CA VAL A 138 -1.87 8.83 14.20
C VAL A 138 -2.30 7.37 14.25
N GLN A 139 -3.58 7.14 14.54
CA GLN A 139 -4.15 5.80 14.55
C GLN A 139 -4.18 5.21 13.14
N ASN A 140 -3.82 3.92 13.02
CA ASN A 140 -3.92 3.10 11.80
C ASN A 140 -3.09 3.55 10.58
N THR A 141 -2.10 4.42 10.75
CA THR A 141 -1.20 4.79 9.64
C THR A 141 0.19 4.22 9.87
N GLU A 142 0.54 3.23 9.08
CA GLU A 142 1.90 2.70 9.07
C GLU A 142 2.85 3.72 8.45
N THR A 143 3.90 4.09 9.20
CA THR A 143 4.89 5.07 8.78
C THR A 143 6.29 4.46 8.67
N CYS A 144 7.11 5.07 7.85
CA CYS A 144 8.52 4.74 7.71
C CYS A 144 9.36 6.00 7.52
N LEU A 145 10.60 5.95 7.99
CA LEU A 145 11.62 6.94 7.67
C LEU A 145 12.30 6.51 6.37
N ILE A 146 12.42 7.42 5.42
CA ILE A 146 13.25 7.25 4.24
C ILE A 146 14.47 8.15 4.33
N THR A 147 15.62 7.65 3.90
CA THR A 147 16.84 8.43 3.66
C THR A 147 17.22 8.28 2.19
N TRP A 148 17.32 9.38 1.50
CA TRP A 148 17.80 9.46 0.12
C TRP A 148 19.00 10.42 0.10
N ASP A 149 20.01 10.13 -0.74
CA ASP A 149 21.22 10.92 -0.84
C ASP A 149 21.69 10.91 -2.29
N ILE A 150 21.95 12.09 -2.84
CA ILE A 150 22.32 12.26 -4.25
C ILE A 150 23.62 11.53 -4.60
N ASP A 151 24.52 11.35 -3.63
CA ASP A 151 25.82 10.70 -3.83
C ASP A 151 25.77 9.19 -3.57
N HIS A 152 24.65 8.65 -3.06
CA HIS A 152 24.52 7.22 -2.80
C HIS A 152 24.52 6.39 -4.07
N ASN A 153 25.29 5.30 -4.11
CA ASN A 153 25.43 4.38 -5.25
C ASN A 153 25.47 2.90 -4.80
N GLY A 154 24.86 2.58 -3.67
CA GLY A 154 24.83 1.23 -3.12
C GLY A 154 23.43 0.63 -3.02
N PRO A 155 23.32 -0.58 -2.43
CA PRO A 155 22.04 -1.16 -2.08
C PRO A 155 21.35 -0.32 -1.00
N CYS A 156 20.02 -0.32 -1.00
CA CYS A 156 19.22 0.31 0.04
C CYS A 156 19.14 -0.61 1.27
N ARG A 157 19.38 -0.06 2.44
CA ARG A 157 19.19 -0.72 3.72
C ARG A 157 17.71 -0.66 4.11
N ILE A 158 17.08 -1.82 4.28
CA ILE A 158 15.67 -1.94 4.67
C ILE A 158 15.60 -2.46 6.10
N VAL A 159 15.01 -1.68 7.00
CA VAL A 159 14.80 -2.03 8.41
C VAL A 159 13.32 -2.32 8.63
N TYR A 160 13.00 -3.57 8.91
CA TYR A 160 11.63 -4.06 9.11
C TYR A 160 11.14 -3.81 10.53
N LYS A 161 9.83 -4.02 10.74
CA LYS A 161 9.17 -3.81 12.04
C LYS A 161 9.74 -4.68 13.17
N ASP A 162 10.13 -5.92 12.85
CA ASP A 162 10.73 -6.88 13.78
C ASP A 162 12.22 -6.63 14.06
N GLY A 163 12.79 -5.56 13.48
CA GLY A 163 14.21 -5.24 13.59
C GLY A 163 15.10 -5.94 12.55
N THR A 164 14.56 -6.82 11.73
CA THR A 164 15.32 -7.45 10.63
C THR A 164 15.86 -6.40 9.69
N VAL A 165 17.11 -6.53 9.29
CA VAL A 165 17.78 -5.62 8.35
C VAL A 165 18.22 -6.39 7.12
N ILE A 166 17.85 -5.88 5.94
CA ILE A 166 18.23 -6.44 4.64
C ILE A 166 18.80 -5.33 3.77
N GLU A 167 19.89 -5.59 3.08
CA GLU A 167 20.39 -4.74 2.00
C GLU A 167 19.90 -5.26 0.65
N LYS A 168 19.33 -4.38 -0.15
CA LYS A 168 18.70 -4.75 -1.43
C LYS A 168 18.86 -3.65 -2.48
N THR A 169 19.27 -4.04 -3.69
CA THR A 169 19.15 -3.17 -4.86
C THR A 169 17.66 -3.05 -5.24
N LEU A 170 17.15 -1.84 -5.21
CA LEU A 170 15.75 -1.54 -5.52
C LEU A 170 15.58 -1.25 -6.99
N THR A 171 14.55 -1.85 -7.58
CA THR A 171 14.11 -1.59 -8.96
C THR A 171 12.68 -1.06 -8.97
N PRO A 172 12.22 -0.43 -10.05
CA PRO A 172 10.81 0.01 -10.18
C PRO A 172 9.76 -1.07 -9.91
N ASP A 173 10.13 -2.34 -10.08
CA ASP A 173 9.23 -3.47 -9.84
C ASP A 173 9.34 -4.06 -8.43
N THR A 174 10.34 -3.64 -7.66
CA THR A 174 10.49 -4.06 -6.26
C THR A 174 9.30 -3.60 -5.43
N VAL A 175 8.69 -4.50 -4.66
CA VAL A 175 7.66 -4.22 -3.66
C VAL A 175 8.21 -4.59 -2.29
N ILE A 176 7.95 -3.77 -1.29
CA ILE A 176 8.43 -3.96 0.07
C ILE A 176 7.24 -3.86 1.02
N LYS A 177 7.04 -4.87 1.87
CA LYS A 177 6.10 -4.84 2.98
C LYS A 177 6.90 -4.78 4.27
N LEU A 178 7.02 -3.60 4.86
CA LEU A 178 7.93 -3.31 5.98
C LEU A 178 7.58 -4.05 7.29
N ASP A 179 6.41 -4.69 7.36
CA ASP A 179 6.02 -5.52 8.49
C ASP A 179 6.37 -7.01 8.30
N ASN A 180 6.85 -7.40 7.10
CA ASN A 180 7.16 -8.80 6.78
C ASN A 180 8.40 -8.89 5.87
N PRO A 181 9.59 -9.22 6.41
CA PRO A 181 10.82 -9.35 5.63
C PRO A 181 10.78 -10.48 4.59
N ASN A 182 9.95 -11.50 4.83
CA ASN A 182 9.79 -12.65 3.94
C ASN A 182 8.67 -12.44 2.89
N TYR A 183 8.23 -11.18 2.71
CA TYR A 183 7.18 -10.88 1.75
C TYR A 183 7.61 -11.22 0.32
N VAL A 184 6.92 -12.17 -0.28
CA VAL A 184 7.06 -12.52 -1.69
C VAL A 184 5.95 -11.82 -2.47
N HIS A 185 6.33 -11.06 -3.52
CA HIS A 185 5.34 -10.36 -4.33
C HIS A 185 4.60 -11.30 -5.27
N GLN A 186 5.34 -12.21 -5.89
CA GLN A 186 4.82 -13.19 -6.85
C GLN A 186 5.73 -14.42 -6.84
N ILE A 187 5.14 -15.60 -6.87
CA ILE A 187 5.83 -16.86 -7.11
C ILE A 187 5.57 -17.34 -8.54
N GLU A 188 6.43 -18.19 -9.05
CA GLU A 188 6.18 -18.88 -10.32
C GLU A 188 4.98 -19.84 -10.19
N ASN A 189 4.30 -20.11 -11.28
CA ASN A 189 3.17 -21.04 -11.33
C ASN A 189 2.13 -20.75 -10.23
N ASN A 190 1.66 -19.52 -10.18
CA ASN A 190 0.71 -19.07 -9.16
C ASN A 190 -0.75 -19.10 -9.65
N LEU A 191 -1.69 -19.07 -8.71
CA LEU A 191 -3.13 -19.15 -9.00
C LEU A 191 -3.75 -17.92 -9.67
N ALA A 192 -3.04 -16.80 -9.79
CA ALA A 192 -3.63 -15.55 -10.30
C ALA A 192 -4.07 -15.62 -11.77
N HIS A 193 -3.54 -16.57 -12.56
CA HIS A 193 -3.98 -16.77 -13.94
C HIS A 193 -5.37 -17.44 -14.03
N ARG A 194 -5.77 -18.21 -13.00
CA ARG A 194 -7.10 -18.84 -12.91
C ARG A 194 -8.17 -17.91 -12.40
N TRP A 195 -7.78 -16.73 -11.89
CA TRP A 195 -8.66 -15.82 -11.18
C TRP A 195 -9.62 -15.07 -12.11
N VAL A 196 -10.90 -15.18 -11.82
CA VAL A 196 -11.99 -14.43 -12.48
C VAL A 196 -12.87 -13.80 -11.41
N ARG A 197 -13.18 -12.51 -11.55
CA ARG A 197 -14.13 -11.81 -10.69
C ARG A 197 -15.50 -11.79 -11.36
N GLY A 198 -16.55 -12.08 -10.61
CA GLY A 198 -17.92 -11.91 -11.08
C GLY A 198 -18.23 -10.44 -11.37
N LYS A 199 -19.01 -10.21 -12.41
CA LYS A 199 -19.46 -8.88 -12.83
C LYS A 199 -20.94 -8.67 -12.61
N LEU A 200 -21.70 -9.74 -12.45
CA LEU A 200 -23.15 -9.70 -12.32
C LEU A 200 -23.55 -9.11 -10.96
N ASN A 201 -24.33 -8.04 -10.99
CA ASN A 201 -24.85 -7.40 -9.78
C ASN A 201 -26.33 -7.78 -9.60
N ARG A 202 -26.64 -8.51 -8.53
CA ARG A 202 -28.00 -8.97 -8.19
C ARG A 202 -29.07 -7.89 -8.31
N ASN A 203 -28.78 -6.68 -7.85
CA ASN A 203 -29.75 -5.58 -7.84
C ASN A 203 -30.05 -5.01 -9.24
N LYS A 204 -29.33 -5.47 -10.27
CA LYS A 204 -29.44 -5.03 -11.66
C LYS A 204 -29.84 -6.15 -12.62
N ILE A 205 -30.09 -7.36 -12.11
CA ILE A 205 -30.40 -8.55 -12.91
C ILE A 205 -31.83 -8.99 -12.60
N GLU A 206 -32.60 -9.23 -13.65
CA GLU A 206 -33.94 -9.76 -13.51
C GLU A 206 -33.93 -11.22 -13.04
N PRO A 207 -34.96 -11.65 -12.27
CA PRO A 207 -35.16 -13.06 -11.96
C PRO A 207 -35.29 -13.89 -13.25
N GLY A 208 -34.77 -15.14 -13.21
CA GLY A 208 -34.80 -16.05 -14.37
C GLY A 208 -34.42 -17.47 -13.96
N ASP A 209 -34.17 -18.32 -14.93
CA ASP A 209 -33.94 -19.75 -14.72
C ASP A 209 -32.45 -20.16 -14.68
N SER A 210 -31.54 -19.21 -14.82
CA SER A 210 -30.10 -19.49 -14.83
C SER A 210 -29.49 -19.41 -13.43
N PRO A 211 -28.80 -20.46 -12.97
CA PRO A 211 -28.19 -20.44 -11.64
C PRO A 211 -27.03 -19.43 -11.55
N MET A 212 -26.94 -18.70 -10.46
CA MET A 212 -25.86 -17.79 -10.12
C MET A 212 -25.40 -18.01 -8.67
N VAL A 213 -24.09 -18.10 -8.46
CA VAL A 213 -23.49 -18.12 -7.12
C VAL A 213 -23.25 -16.69 -6.67
N GLU A 214 -23.79 -16.34 -5.51
CA GLU A 214 -23.60 -15.03 -4.89
C GLU A 214 -23.54 -15.13 -3.37
N VAL A 215 -23.21 -14.03 -2.70
CA VAL A 215 -23.24 -13.90 -1.24
C VAL A 215 -24.27 -12.85 -0.84
N CYS A 216 -25.14 -13.22 0.07
CA CYS A 216 -26.15 -12.34 0.66
C CYS A 216 -25.67 -11.86 2.02
N GLY A 217 -24.86 -10.79 2.05
CA GLY A 217 -24.33 -10.19 3.27
C GLY A 217 -22.85 -10.50 3.56
N SER A 218 -22.24 -9.70 4.43
CA SER A 218 -20.85 -9.87 4.85
C SER A 218 -20.71 -11.13 5.72
N GLY A 219 -19.73 -11.96 5.43
CA GLY A 219 -19.48 -13.21 6.15
C GLY A 219 -20.45 -14.36 5.86
N SER A 220 -21.44 -14.18 4.97
CA SER A 220 -22.41 -15.21 4.62
C SER A 220 -21.82 -16.28 3.69
N GLU A 221 -22.38 -17.47 3.75
CA GLU A 221 -22.03 -18.53 2.81
C GLU A 221 -22.50 -18.18 1.40
N PRO A 222 -21.74 -18.58 0.35
CA PRO A 222 -22.22 -18.48 -1.02
C PRO A 222 -23.51 -19.29 -1.21
N VAL A 223 -24.50 -18.69 -1.85
CA VAL A 223 -25.77 -19.31 -2.19
C VAL A 223 -25.98 -19.31 -3.68
N VAL A 224 -26.76 -20.27 -4.18
CA VAL A 224 -27.18 -20.30 -5.58
C VAL A 224 -28.54 -19.65 -5.71
N THR A 225 -28.64 -18.63 -6.52
CA THR A 225 -29.92 -17.98 -6.88
C THR A 225 -30.15 -18.09 -8.39
N ASN A 226 -31.41 -17.98 -8.81
CA ASN A 226 -31.75 -18.02 -10.23
C ASN A 226 -31.90 -16.61 -10.78
N VAL A 227 -31.22 -16.33 -11.87
CA VAL A 227 -31.19 -15.02 -12.55
C VAL A 227 -31.39 -15.19 -14.07
N ARG A 228 -31.74 -14.10 -14.75
CA ARG A 228 -31.77 -14.08 -16.20
C ARG A 228 -30.36 -14.12 -16.75
N ALA A 229 -30.05 -15.09 -17.62
CA ALA A 229 -28.73 -15.20 -18.24
C ALA A 229 -28.41 -13.95 -19.06
N GLY A 230 -27.26 -13.34 -18.80
CA GLY A 230 -26.75 -12.18 -19.54
C GLY A 230 -25.47 -12.52 -20.31
N SER A 231 -25.12 -11.66 -21.25
CA SER A 231 -23.92 -11.79 -22.09
C SER A 231 -22.58 -11.57 -21.31
N GLU A 232 -22.67 -11.13 -20.05
CA GLU A 232 -21.47 -10.83 -19.24
C GLU A 232 -20.99 -12.00 -18.36
N ASP A 233 -21.56 -13.18 -18.56
CA ASP A 233 -21.25 -14.37 -17.77
C ASP A 233 -19.93 -15.02 -18.19
N THR A 234 -18.86 -14.70 -17.46
CA THR A 234 -17.51 -15.16 -17.75
C THR A 234 -17.17 -16.55 -17.18
N CYS A 235 -18.03 -17.12 -16.32
CA CYS A 235 -17.75 -18.40 -15.63
C CYS A 235 -18.79 -19.49 -15.89
N ARG A 236 -19.85 -19.22 -16.62
CA ARG A 236 -20.87 -20.21 -16.96
C ARG A 236 -20.26 -21.37 -17.78
N ASN A 237 -20.71 -22.58 -17.51
CA ASN A 237 -20.21 -23.80 -18.16
C ASN A 237 -18.69 -23.99 -18.01
N ARG A 238 -18.14 -23.58 -16.86
CA ARG A 238 -16.75 -23.81 -16.49
C ARG A 238 -16.67 -24.41 -15.10
N HIS A 239 -15.76 -25.36 -14.91
CA HIS A 239 -15.41 -25.88 -13.60
C HIS A 239 -14.60 -24.85 -12.82
N GLY A 240 -14.63 -24.90 -11.51
CA GLY A 240 -13.84 -24.02 -10.67
C GLY A 240 -14.26 -24.00 -9.21
N VAL A 241 -13.52 -23.22 -8.44
CA VAL A 241 -13.74 -22.99 -7.03
C VAL A 241 -14.15 -21.55 -6.80
N VAL A 242 -15.21 -21.32 -6.06
CA VAL A 242 -15.69 -19.99 -5.71
C VAL A 242 -15.33 -19.62 -4.28
N ILE A 243 -14.99 -18.35 -4.11
CA ILE A 243 -14.54 -17.77 -2.85
C ILE A 243 -15.28 -16.45 -2.67
N ASN A 244 -15.72 -16.15 -1.45
CA ASN A 244 -16.32 -14.86 -1.14
C ASN A 244 -15.29 -13.72 -1.25
N VAL A 245 -15.69 -12.60 -1.86
CA VAL A 245 -14.87 -11.39 -1.92
C VAL A 245 -14.68 -10.74 -0.54
N ALA A 246 -15.65 -10.92 0.38
CA ALA A 246 -15.55 -10.46 1.77
C ALA A 246 -15.38 -11.67 2.69
N ALA A 247 -14.17 -11.86 3.19
CA ALA A 247 -13.83 -12.94 4.11
C ALA A 247 -13.31 -12.35 5.44
N ASP A 248 -13.18 -13.20 6.46
CA ASP A 248 -12.58 -12.82 7.73
C ASP A 248 -11.08 -12.54 7.56
N TRP A 249 -10.52 -11.75 8.47
CA TRP A 249 -9.07 -11.46 8.48
C TRP A 249 -8.24 -12.75 8.48
N GLY A 250 -7.27 -12.80 7.55
CA GLY A 250 -6.36 -13.94 7.45
C GLY A 250 -7.01 -15.24 6.93
N SER A 251 -8.21 -15.17 6.35
CA SER A 251 -8.93 -16.32 5.80
C SER A 251 -9.43 -16.06 4.38
N LEU A 252 -9.51 -17.09 3.55
CA LEU A 252 -10.23 -17.04 2.28
C LEU A 252 -11.76 -17.15 2.47
N GLY A 253 -12.22 -17.32 3.70
CA GLY A 253 -13.61 -17.65 4.00
C GLY A 253 -13.96 -19.07 3.52
N LYS A 254 -15.24 -19.31 3.25
CA LYS A 254 -15.70 -20.61 2.76
C LYS A 254 -15.32 -20.78 1.28
N VAL A 255 -14.60 -21.85 1.00
CA VAL A 255 -14.22 -22.29 -0.36
C VAL A 255 -15.25 -23.32 -0.84
N MET A 256 -15.85 -23.12 -1.99
CA MET A 256 -16.94 -23.98 -2.48
C MET A 256 -16.69 -24.36 -3.96
N LEU A 257 -17.06 -25.59 -4.34
CA LEU A 257 -17.11 -25.98 -5.75
C LEU A 257 -18.19 -25.17 -6.46
N LYS A 258 -17.87 -24.60 -7.59
CA LYS A 258 -18.83 -23.88 -8.42
C LYS A 258 -19.72 -24.90 -9.17
N PRO A 259 -21.06 -24.80 -9.08
CA PRO A 259 -21.91 -25.58 -9.98
C PRO A 259 -21.58 -25.25 -11.46
N PHE A 260 -21.44 -26.26 -12.31
CA PHE A 260 -20.94 -26.09 -13.68
C PHE A 260 -21.72 -25.03 -14.48
N GLU A 261 -23.04 -25.10 -14.43
CA GLU A 261 -23.93 -24.18 -15.16
C GLU A 261 -24.10 -22.81 -14.51
N ALA A 262 -23.57 -22.61 -13.29
CA ALA A 262 -23.77 -21.38 -12.56
C ALA A 262 -22.82 -20.27 -13.02
N SER A 263 -23.38 -19.08 -13.12
CA SER A 263 -22.67 -17.80 -13.19
C SER A 263 -22.11 -17.41 -11.84
N ILE A 264 -21.29 -16.33 -11.76
CA ILE A 264 -20.84 -15.77 -10.49
C ILE A 264 -21.22 -14.30 -10.36
N GLY A 265 -21.78 -13.93 -9.18
CA GLY A 265 -22.10 -12.56 -8.84
C GLY A 265 -20.87 -11.71 -8.49
N SER A 266 -21.03 -10.39 -8.44
CA SER A 266 -19.93 -9.43 -8.18
C SER A 266 -19.33 -9.55 -6.77
N SER A 267 -20.00 -10.21 -5.83
CA SER A 267 -19.50 -10.52 -4.49
C SER A 267 -18.66 -11.80 -4.43
N ILE A 268 -18.50 -12.51 -5.55
CA ILE A 268 -17.77 -13.78 -5.66
C ILE A 268 -16.59 -13.62 -6.61
N MET A 269 -15.52 -14.35 -6.32
CA MET A 269 -14.45 -14.65 -7.27
C MET A 269 -14.42 -16.15 -7.56
N CYS A 270 -13.95 -16.52 -8.74
CA CYS A 270 -13.77 -17.90 -9.14
C CYS A 270 -12.33 -18.14 -9.58
N LEU A 271 -11.78 -19.26 -9.14
CA LEU A 271 -10.57 -19.84 -9.74
C LEU A 271 -11.02 -20.94 -10.68
N VAL A 272 -10.85 -20.71 -11.97
CA VAL A 272 -11.35 -21.60 -13.02
C VAL A 272 -10.40 -22.77 -13.25
N THR A 273 -10.96 -23.95 -13.48
CA THR A 273 -10.22 -25.18 -13.82
C THR A 273 -10.76 -25.81 -15.09
N ASP A 274 -9.98 -26.73 -15.68
CA ASP A 274 -10.36 -27.40 -16.92
C ASP A 274 -11.34 -28.56 -16.65
N THR A 275 -11.21 -29.24 -15.51
CA THR A 275 -12.05 -30.37 -15.12
C THR A 275 -12.63 -30.22 -13.71
N GLU A 276 -13.67 -31.01 -13.42
CA GLU A 276 -14.24 -31.08 -12.08
C GLU A 276 -13.24 -31.69 -11.08
N SER A 277 -12.49 -32.71 -11.48
CA SER A 277 -11.44 -33.32 -10.66
C SER A 277 -10.37 -32.29 -10.24
N ASP A 278 -10.00 -31.38 -11.15
CA ASP A 278 -9.06 -30.31 -10.82
C ASP A 278 -9.68 -29.27 -9.88
N ALA A 279 -10.98 -28.98 -10.01
CA ALA A 279 -11.67 -28.12 -9.07
C ALA A 279 -11.70 -28.71 -7.65
N ILE A 280 -11.90 -30.01 -7.52
CA ILE A 280 -11.87 -30.72 -6.23
C ILE A 280 -10.47 -30.62 -5.61
N LYS A 281 -9.42 -30.96 -6.36
CA LYS A 281 -8.02 -30.84 -5.89
C LYS A 281 -7.66 -29.42 -5.49
N LEU A 282 -8.08 -28.45 -6.29
CA LEU A 282 -7.85 -27.04 -6.01
C LEU A 282 -8.56 -26.57 -4.72
N LYS A 283 -9.80 -27.04 -4.50
CA LYS A 283 -10.54 -26.76 -3.27
C LYS A 283 -9.81 -27.29 -2.04
N GLU A 284 -9.41 -28.57 -2.04
CA GLU A 284 -8.67 -29.20 -0.96
C GLU A 284 -7.36 -28.46 -0.67
N TYR A 285 -6.64 -28.06 -1.68
CA TYR A 285 -5.41 -27.29 -1.54
C TYR A 285 -5.66 -25.91 -0.93
N LEU A 286 -6.69 -25.19 -1.37
CA LEU A 286 -7.04 -23.87 -0.80
C LEU A 286 -7.46 -23.94 0.68
N GLU A 287 -7.96 -25.07 1.13
CA GLU A 287 -8.32 -25.33 2.54
C GLU A 287 -7.13 -25.82 3.39
N SER A 288 -5.96 -26.04 2.78
CA SER A 288 -4.76 -26.54 3.45
C SER A 288 -4.14 -25.51 4.40
N GLU A 289 -3.36 -26.01 5.37
CA GLU A 289 -2.61 -25.15 6.30
C GLU A 289 -1.54 -24.32 5.59
N GLU A 290 -0.92 -24.86 4.53
CA GLU A 290 0.04 -24.13 3.70
C GLU A 290 -0.57 -22.84 3.13
N VAL A 291 -1.73 -22.95 2.51
CA VAL A 291 -2.43 -21.78 1.93
C VAL A 291 -2.90 -20.85 3.04
N ARG A 292 -3.39 -21.36 4.16
CA ARG A 292 -3.80 -20.54 5.31
C ARG A 292 -2.65 -19.68 5.83
N GLN A 293 -1.44 -20.22 5.93
CA GLN A 293 -0.26 -19.44 6.33
C GLN A 293 0.07 -18.34 5.32
N VAL A 294 0.03 -18.64 4.01
CA VAL A 294 0.24 -17.61 2.97
C VAL A 294 -0.82 -16.51 3.06
N VAL A 295 -2.07 -16.87 3.27
CA VAL A 295 -3.18 -15.91 3.40
C VAL A 295 -3.00 -15.03 4.62
N ASN A 296 -2.73 -15.60 5.79
CA ASN A 296 -2.48 -14.86 7.03
C ASN A 296 -1.35 -13.84 6.91
N LEU A 297 -0.27 -14.21 6.24
CA LEU A 297 0.89 -13.33 6.06
C LEU A 297 0.66 -12.23 5.01
N ASN A 298 -0.25 -12.44 4.07
CA ASN A 298 -0.32 -11.61 2.86
C ASN A 298 -1.66 -10.92 2.62
N MET A 299 -2.69 -11.18 3.42
CA MET A 299 -4.00 -10.57 3.26
C MET A 299 -4.17 -9.38 4.24
N PRO A 300 -3.94 -8.13 3.78
CA PRO A 300 -3.96 -6.95 4.64
C PRO A 300 -5.37 -6.41 4.91
N SER A 301 -6.40 -7.03 4.34
CA SER A 301 -7.79 -6.58 4.43
C SER A 301 -8.75 -7.77 4.38
N PHE A 302 -10.03 -7.52 4.65
CA PHE A 302 -11.12 -8.51 4.56
C PHE A 302 -11.40 -9.01 3.12
N HIS A 303 -10.66 -8.53 2.13
CA HIS A 303 -10.95 -8.83 0.73
C HIS A 303 -9.77 -9.55 0.08
N PRO A 304 -9.88 -10.86 -0.21
CA PRO A 304 -8.93 -11.54 -1.09
C PRO A 304 -8.89 -10.84 -2.45
N THR A 305 -7.70 -10.58 -2.95
CA THR A 305 -7.49 -9.93 -4.23
C THR A 305 -6.69 -10.83 -5.17
N ARG A 306 -6.68 -10.51 -6.46
CA ARG A 306 -5.83 -11.22 -7.43
C ARG A 306 -4.35 -11.23 -6.99
N ASP A 307 -3.89 -10.18 -6.31
CA ASP A 307 -2.51 -10.08 -5.82
C ASP A 307 -2.18 -11.08 -4.71
N LEU A 308 -3.16 -11.50 -3.91
CA LEU A 308 -2.99 -12.61 -2.98
C LEU A 308 -2.70 -13.92 -3.73
N PHE A 309 -3.45 -14.21 -4.79
CA PHE A 309 -3.29 -15.44 -5.56
C PHE A 309 -1.99 -15.54 -6.35
N LYS A 310 -1.29 -14.42 -6.58
CA LYS A 310 0.09 -14.43 -7.10
C LYS A 310 1.11 -15.05 -6.14
N LYS A 311 0.74 -15.26 -4.87
CA LYS A 311 1.59 -15.80 -3.81
C LYS A 311 1.24 -17.21 -3.42
N ILE A 312 0.17 -17.74 -3.96
CA ILE A 312 -0.29 -19.10 -3.75
C ILE A 312 0.07 -19.92 -4.98
N LYS A 313 0.81 -21.02 -4.77
CA LYS A 313 1.21 -21.93 -5.83
C LYS A 313 -0.04 -22.53 -6.52
N ASP A 314 0.03 -22.76 -7.81
CA ASP A 314 -0.98 -23.53 -8.51
C ASP A 314 -0.67 -25.03 -8.34
N PRO A 315 -1.49 -25.79 -7.60
CA PRO A 315 -1.24 -27.22 -7.36
C PRO A 315 -1.52 -28.08 -8.58
N LEU A 316 -2.03 -27.49 -9.67
CA LEU A 316 -2.37 -28.19 -10.92
C LEU A 316 -1.30 -28.01 -12.01
N LEU A 317 -0.24 -27.25 -11.73
CA LEU A 317 0.97 -27.08 -12.53
C LEU A 317 2.17 -27.70 -11.80
#